data_9eeb868e6cae85b07d35a495fc745a89
#
_entry.id   9eeb868e6cae85b07d35a495fc745a89
#
_cell.length_a   1.000
_cell.length_b   1.000
_cell.length_c   1.000
_cell.angle_alpha   90.00
_cell.angle_beta   90.00
_cell.angle_gamma   90.00
#
_symmetry.space_group_name_H-M   'P 1'
#
loop_
_entity.id
_entity.type
_entity.pdbx_description
1 polymer ?
#
loop_
_entity_poly.entity_id
_entity_poly.type
_entity_poly.pdbx_seq_one_letter_code
_entity_poly.pdbx_strand_id
1 'polypeptide(L)'
;IVNVSAKDLGSGKQQAMTITSSTKMSDEEIKRKVDEASKYAEEDKNKKETIETKNNAESVIYQVEKTIKDLGDKVSESEKSDINSKVEALKSILDSGDNNDIKAKTDELTQEMYKLSSKLYENTAQQPGASQESKKDDDVVDADYEVVDDDENK
;
A
#
# COMPACT_ATOMS: atom_id res chain seq x y z
N ILE A 1 29.40 -16.41 23.54
CA ILE A 1 30.67 -16.80 24.21
C ILE A 1 30.44 -16.64 25.70
N VAL A 2 30.55 -17.75 26.46
CA VAL A 2 30.44 -17.74 27.92
C VAL A 2 31.81 -18.06 28.50
N ASN A 3 32.36 -17.16 29.31
CA ASN A 3 33.60 -17.42 30.03
C ASN A 3 33.27 -17.79 31.47
N VAL A 4 33.68 -18.98 31.85
CA VAL A 4 33.51 -19.49 33.21
C VAL A 4 34.89 -19.63 33.85
N SER A 5 35.06 -19.09 35.05
CA SER A 5 36.28 -19.27 35.83
C SER A 5 35.95 -19.67 37.25
N ALA A 6 36.76 -20.58 37.79
CA ALA A 6 36.69 -20.98 39.17
C ALA A 6 38.08 -20.84 39.83
N LYS A 7 38.14 -20.29 41.02
CA LYS A 7 39.36 -20.14 41.80
C LYS A 7 39.21 -20.86 43.14
N ASP A 8 40.14 -21.76 43.43
CA ASP A 8 40.22 -22.37 44.73
C ASP A 8 40.94 -21.43 45.71
N LEU A 9 40.24 -21.05 46.75
CA LEU A 9 40.74 -20.08 47.74
C LEU A 9 41.81 -20.72 48.67
N GLY A 10 41.86 -22.03 48.81
CA GLY A 10 42.82 -22.69 49.64
C GLY A 10 44.21 -22.87 48.99
N SER A 11 44.23 -23.23 47.73
CA SER A 11 45.45 -23.44 46.93
C SER A 11 45.81 -22.29 45.99
N GLY A 12 44.92 -21.31 45.81
CA GLY A 12 45.08 -20.19 44.89
C GLY A 12 44.99 -20.56 43.40
N LYS A 13 44.75 -21.82 43.08
CA LYS A 13 44.64 -22.30 41.68
C LYS A 13 43.37 -21.79 41.03
N GLN A 14 43.52 -21.36 39.80
CA GLN A 14 42.40 -20.92 38.96
C GLN A 14 42.32 -21.73 37.70
N GLN A 15 41.10 -22.14 37.35
CA GLN A 15 40.75 -22.77 36.07
C GLN A 15 39.75 -21.85 35.32
N ALA A 16 40.00 -21.66 34.07
CA ALA A 16 39.07 -20.89 33.20
C ALA A 16 38.74 -21.70 31.96
N MET A 17 37.47 -21.66 31.57
CA MET A 17 36.97 -22.33 30.35
C MET A 17 36.14 -21.30 29.57
N THR A 18 36.42 -21.21 28.30
CA THR A 18 35.61 -20.41 27.37
C THR A 18 34.70 -21.35 26.59
N ILE A 19 33.39 -21.23 26.78
CA ILE A 19 32.39 -22.02 26.06
C ILE A 19 31.98 -21.18 24.84
N THR A 20 32.43 -21.61 23.68
CA THR A 20 31.93 -21.09 22.41
C THR A 20 30.80 -22.01 21.94
N SER A 21 29.66 -21.43 21.49
CA SER A 21 28.56 -22.26 20.96
C SER A 21 29.08 -23.16 19.86
N SER A 22 28.84 -24.47 20.02
CA SER A 22 29.18 -25.50 19.03
C SER A 22 28.27 -25.48 17.80
N THR A 23 27.24 -24.63 17.81
CA THR A 23 26.28 -24.45 16.71
C THR A 23 26.61 -23.22 15.85
N LYS A 24 27.85 -23.11 15.41
CA LYS A 24 28.13 -22.22 14.28
C LYS A 24 27.63 -22.93 13.03
N MET A 25 26.72 -22.25 12.32
CA MET A 25 26.38 -22.66 10.96
C MET A 25 27.65 -22.64 10.10
N SER A 26 27.79 -23.63 9.22
CA SER A 26 28.84 -23.60 8.23
C SER A 26 28.65 -22.43 7.26
N ASP A 27 29.72 -21.96 6.62
CA ASP A 27 29.62 -20.89 5.62
C ASP A 27 28.66 -21.26 4.47
N GLU A 28 28.58 -22.53 4.12
CA GLU A 28 27.64 -23.05 3.13
C GLU A 28 26.18 -22.96 3.61
N GLU A 29 25.93 -23.27 4.86
CA GLU A 29 24.57 -23.12 5.45
C GLU A 29 24.16 -21.67 5.56
N ILE A 30 25.08 -20.77 5.93
CA ILE A 30 24.84 -19.32 5.96
C ILE A 30 24.48 -18.85 4.56
N LYS A 31 25.29 -19.21 3.55
CA LYS A 31 25.03 -18.81 2.16
C LYS A 31 23.67 -19.30 1.68
N ARG A 32 23.36 -20.58 1.92
CA ARG A 32 22.05 -21.15 1.56
C ARG A 32 20.90 -20.39 2.22
N LYS A 33 21.02 -20.03 3.50
CA LYS A 33 19.99 -19.25 4.22
C LYS A 33 19.84 -17.82 3.71
N VAL A 34 20.92 -17.18 3.32
CA VAL A 34 20.90 -15.86 2.68
C VAL A 34 20.23 -15.93 1.31
N ASP A 35 20.57 -16.91 0.49
CA ASP A 35 19.97 -17.11 -0.83
C ASP A 35 18.45 -17.40 -0.71
N GLU A 36 18.08 -18.27 0.26
CA GLU A 36 16.68 -18.59 0.57
C GLU A 36 15.91 -17.34 1.04
N ALA A 37 16.49 -16.54 1.94
CA ALA A 37 15.88 -15.30 2.41
C ALA A 37 15.70 -14.28 1.29
N SER A 38 16.68 -14.14 0.39
CA SER A 38 16.60 -13.26 -0.77
C SER A 38 15.48 -13.68 -1.72
N LYS A 39 15.32 -14.98 -1.96
CA LYS A 39 14.23 -15.52 -2.78
C LYS A 39 12.85 -15.21 -2.19
N TYR A 40 12.69 -15.45 -0.88
CA TYR A 40 11.42 -15.12 -0.21
C TYR A 40 11.14 -13.63 -0.20
N ALA A 41 12.15 -12.77 -0.04
CA ALA A 41 11.98 -11.32 -0.10
C ALA A 41 11.46 -10.86 -1.48
N GLU A 42 11.93 -11.48 -2.56
CA GLU A 42 11.44 -11.18 -3.91
C GLU A 42 10.00 -11.68 -4.12
N GLU A 43 9.70 -12.90 -3.68
CA GLU A 43 8.33 -13.45 -3.71
C GLU A 43 7.35 -12.57 -2.92
N ASP A 44 7.74 -12.13 -1.75
CA ASP A 44 6.91 -11.28 -0.89
C ASP A 44 6.70 -9.89 -1.48
N LYS A 45 7.73 -9.32 -2.12
CA LYS A 45 7.61 -8.06 -2.86
C LYS A 45 6.59 -8.18 -3.99
N ASN A 46 6.66 -9.27 -4.77
CA ASN A 46 5.73 -9.51 -5.88
C ASN A 46 4.29 -9.71 -5.36
N LYS A 47 4.11 -10.45 -4.27
CA LYS A 47 2.81 -10.62 -3.62
C LYS A 47 2.24 -9.29 -3.13
N LYS A 48 3.07 -8.49 -2.48
CA LYS A 48 2.67 -7.15 -2.00
C LYS A 48 2.23 -6.28 -3.16
N GLU A 49 3.00 -6.20 -4.24
CA GLU A 49 2.64 -5.44 -5.44
C GLU A 49 1.32 -5.91 -6.05
N THR A 50 1.09 -7.22 -6.08
CA THR A 50 -0.18 -7.80 -6.56
C THR A 50 -1.36 -7.36 -5.71
N ILE A 51 -1.21 -7.41 -4.39
CA ILE A 51 -2.27 -6.99 -3.45
C ILE A 51 -2.54 -5.48 -3.58
N GLU A 52 -1.50 -4.66 -3.64
CA GLU A 52 -1.62 -3.21 -3.81
C GLU A 52 -2.32 -2.86 -5.13
N THR A 53 -1.98 -3.54 -6.21
CA THR A 53 -2.60 -3.36 -7.52
C THR A 53 -4.10 -3.70 -7.48
N LYS A 54 -4.47 -4.83 -6.86
CA LYS A 54 -5.88 -5.24 -6.70
C LYS A 54 -6.66 -4.25 -5.84
N ASN A 55 -6.13 -3.87 -4.69
CA ASN A 55 -6.77 -2.91 -3.78
C ASN A 55 -7.00 -1.55 -4.45
N ASN A 56 -6.02 -1.09 -5.26
CA ASN A 56 -6.18 0.15 -6.02
C ASN A 56 -7.30 0.03 -7.05
N ALA A 57 -7.35 -1.08 -7.81
CA ALA A 57 -8.39 -1.33 -8.79
C ALA A 57 -9.78 -1.39 -8.15
N GLU A 58 -9.95 -2.09 -7.03
CA GLU A 58 -11.20 -2.15 -6.27
C GLU A 58 -11.64 -0.77 -5.77
N SER A 59 -10.69 0.04 -5.28
CA SER A 59 -10.96 1.41 -4.85
C SER A 59 -11.47 2.27 -6.01
N VAL A 60 -10.84 2.18 -7.19
CA VAL A 60 -11.28 2.90 -8.39
C VAL A 60 -12.65 2.43 -8.84
N ILE A 61 -12.92 1.13 -8.88
CA ILE A 61 -14.24 0.58 -9.20
C ILE A 61 -15.31 1.17 -8.28
N TYR A 62 -15.07 1.12 -6.97
CA TYR A 62 -16.01 1.67 -6.00
C TYR A 62 -16.27 3.17 -6.19
N GLN A 63 -15.22 3.95 -6.43
CA GLN A 63 -15.34 5.39 -6.67
C GLN A 63 -16.15 5.68 -7.94
N VAL A 64 -15.91 4.92 -9.01
CA VAL A 64 -16.63 5.03 -10.28
C VAL A 64 -18.10 4.72 -10.10
N GLU A 65 -18.44 3.58 -9.51
CA GLU A 65 -19.83 3.16 -9.27
C GLU A 65 -20.58 4.17 -8.40
N LYS A 66 -19.92 4.67 -7.35
CA LYS A 66 -20.48 5.72 -6.50
C LYS A 66 -20.72 7.01 -7.29
N THR A 67 -19.73 7.45 -8.05
CA THR A 67 -19.83 8.70 -8.83
C THR A 67 -20.96 8.62 -9.87
N ILE A 68 -21.07 7.51 -10.60
CA ILE A 68 -22.18 7.31 -11.57
C ILE A 68 -23.54 7.37 -10.86
N LYS A 69 -23.64 6.78 -9.68
CA LYS A 69 -24.87 6.80 -8.87
C LYS A 69 -25.20 8.22 -8.39
N ASP A 70 -24.20 8.94 -7.92
CA ASP A 70 -24.38 10.29 -7.37
C ASP A 70 -24.73 11.30 -8.48
N LEU A 71 -24.21 11.11 -9.69
CA LEU A 71 -24.49 11.95 -10.85
C LEU A 71 -25.88 11.68 -11.47
N GLY A 72 -26.43 10.51 -11.29
CA GLY A 72 -27.78 10.15 -11.71
C GLY A 72 -28.06 10.51 -13.17
N ASP A 73 -29.07 11.35 -13.39
CA ASP A 73 -29.53 11.75 -14.76
C ASP A 73 -28.59 12.75 -15.46
N LYS A 74 -27.52 13.22 -14.81
CA LYS A 74 -26.54 14.13 -15.41
C LYS A 74 -25.59 13.40 -16.36
N VAL A 75 -25.56 12.06 -16.33
CA VAL A 75 -24.79 11.19 -17.21
C VAL A 75 -25.76 10.47 -18.15
N SER A 76 -25.47 10.48 -19.43
CA SER A 76 -26.31 9.78 -20.39
C SER A 76 -26.26 8.25 -20.18
N GLU A 77 -27.33 7.56 -20.55
CA GLU A 77 -27.40 6.10 -20.44
C GLU A 77 -26.30 5.39 -21.26
N SER A 78 -25.89 5.98 -22.38
CA SER A 78 -24.77 5.46 -23.16
C SER A 78 -23.46 5.54 -22.41
N GLU A 79 -23.15 6.68 -21.79
CA GLU A 79 -21.92 6.85 -20.99
C GLU A 79 -21.91 5.94 -19.76
N LYS A 80 -23.05 5.78 -19.08
CA LYS A 80 -23.19 4.81 -17.97
C LYS A 80 -22.91 3.39 -18.44
N SER A 81 -23.46 3.00 -19.60
CA SER A 81 -23.26 1.66 -20.16
C SER A 81 -21.79 1.40 -20.51
N ASP A 82 -21.13 2.38 -21.14
CA ASP A 82 -19.72 2.27 -21.53
C ASP A 82 -18.81 2.12 -20.28
N ILE A 83 -19.04 2.94 -19.27
CA ILE A 83 -18.26 2.87 -18.03
C ILE A 83 -18.53 1.57 -17.27
N ASN A 84 -19.80 1.13 -17.18
CA ASN A 84 -20.14 -0.14 -16.53
C ASN A 84 -19.49 -1.32 -17.24
N SER A 85 -19.41 -1.31 -18.58
CA SER A 85 -18.73 -2.35 -19.36
C SER A 85 -17.24 -2.42 -19.02
N LYS A 86 -16.58 -1.27 -18.80
CA LYS A 86 -15.18 -1.21 -18.40
C LYS A 86 -14.99 -1.67 -16.94
N VAL A 87 -15.92 -1.33 -16.05
CA VAL A 87 -15.93 -1.83 -14.66
C VAL A 87 -16.03 -3.35 -14.64
N GLU A 88 -16.95 -3.94 -15.39
CA GLU A 88 -17.12 -5.40 -15.48
C GLU A 88 -15.88 -6.07 -16.09
N ALA A 89 -15.27 -5.46 -17.13
CA ALA A 89 -14.03 -5.96 -17.72
C ALA A 89 -12.86 -5.93 -16.72
N LEU A 90 -12.76 -4.91 -15.86
CA LEU A 90 -11.75 -4.85 -14.81
C LEU A 90 -12.03 -5.87 -13.70
N LYS A 91 -13.29 -5.99 -13.24
CA LYS A 91 -13.68 -6.98 -12.23
C LYS A 91 -13.36 -8.40 -12.67
N SER A 92 -13.59 -8.73 -13.94
CA SER A 92 -13.37 -10.09 -14.47
C SER A 92 -11.91 -10.55 -14.41
N ILE A 93 -10.95 -9.61 -14.40
CA ILE A 93 -9.51 -9.92 -14.37
C ILE A 93 -8.87 -9.75 -12.99
N LEU A 94 -9.58 -9.23 -11.97
CA LEU A 94 -9.01 -8.95 -10.66
C LEU A 94 -8.40 -10.18 -9.99
N ASP A 95 -9.00 -11.36 -10.15
CA ASP A 95 -8.55 -12.58 -9.49
C ASP A 95 -7.51 -13.37 -10.29
N SER A 96 -7.56 -13.31 -11.59
CA SER A 96 -6.78 -14.17 -12.49
C SER A 96 -5.90 -13.40 -13.48
N GLY A 97 -6.04 -12.08 -13.56
CA GLY A 97 -5.29 -11.24 -14.48
C GLY A 97 -3.86 -10.95 -14.05
N ASP A 98 -3.04 -10.62 -15.03
CA ASP A 98 -1.70 -10.08 -14.77
C ASP A 98 -1.78 -8.67 -14.14
N ASN A 99 -0.82 -8.35 -13.27
CA ASN A 99 -0.78 -7.04 -12.62
C ASN A 99 -0.73 -5.87 -13.63
N ASN A 100 -0.07 -6.05 -14.77
CA ASN A 100 0.03 -5.01 -15.79
C ASN A 100 -1.33 -4.80 -16.47
N ASP A 101 -2.07 -5.88 -16.74
CA ASP A 101 -3.42 -5.80 -17.31
C ASP A 101 -4.40 -5.12 -16.36
N ILE A 102 -4.32 -5.45 -15.06
CA ILE A 102 -5.14 -4.81 -14.04
C ILE A 102 -4.80 -3.30 -13.96
N LYS A 103 -3.53 -2.92 -13.93
CA LYS A 103 -3.09 -1.52 -13.94
C LYS A 103 -3.60 -0.79 -15.18
N ALA A 104 -3.38 -1.35 -16.38
CA ALA A 104 -3.81 -0.73 -17.63
C ALA A 104 -5.32 -0.47 -17.69
N LYS A 105 -6.15 -1.44 -17.27
CA LYS A 105 -7.60 -1.26 -17.22
C LYS A 105 -8.05 -0.29 -16.11
N THR A 106 -7.34 -0.25 -15.00
CA THR A 106 -7.59 0.73 -13.92
C THR A 106 -7.31 2.14 -14.41
N ASP A 107 -6.20 2.34 -15.11
CA ASP A 107 -5.84 3.64 -15.69
C ASP A 107 -6.84 4.07 -16.76
N GLU A 108 -7.27 3.13 -17.62
CA GLU A 108 -8.31 3.39 -18.63
C GLU A 108 -9.62 3.85 -17.99
N LEU A 109 -10.07 3.17 -16.95
CA LEU A 109 -11.29 3.51 -16.22
C LEU A 109 -11.16 4.89 -15.54
N THR A 110 -10.00 5.18 -14.97
CA THR A 110 -9.69 6.48 -14.36
C THR A 110 -9.74 7.61 -15.38
N GLN A 111 -9.17 7.41 -16.57
CA GLN A 111 -9.22 8.40 -17.64
C GLN A 111 -10.65 8.68 -18.11
N GLU A 112 -11.51 7.66 -18.22
CA GLU A 112 -12.91 7.88 -18.58
C GLU A 112 -13.64 8.69 -17.52
N MET A 113 -13.35 8.47 -16.24
CA MET A 113 -13.92 9.28 -15.16
C MET A 113 -13.48 10.74 -15.24
N TYR A 114 -12.22 11.01 -15.58
CA TYR A 114 -11.75 12.38 -15.80
C TYR A 114 -12.48 13.06 -16.97
N LYS A 115 -12.67 12.36 -18.09
CA LYS A 115 -13.42 12.88 -19.24
C LYS A 115 -14.86 13.20 -18.88
N LEU A 116 -15.51 12.30 -18.13
CA LEU A 116 -16.88 12.52 -17.67
C LEU A 116 -16.97 13.75 -16.75
N SER A 117 -16.07 13.86 -15.80
CA SER A 117 -16.01 15.01 -14.88
C SER A 117 -15.79 16.32 -15.62
N SER A 118 -14.87 16.36 -16.60
CA SER A 118 -14.62 17.55 -17.42
C SER A 118 -15.87 17.98 -18.20
N LYS A 119 -16.58 17.05 -18.83
CA LYS A 119 -17.85 17.36 -19.53
C LYS A 119 -18.91 17.92 -18.61
N LEU A 120 -19.01 17.39 -17.39
CA LEU A 120 -19.97 17.89 -16.40
C LEU A 120 -19.64 19.32 -15.94
N TYR A 121 -18.37 19.64 -15.74
CA TYR A 121 -17.93 20.99 -15.41
C TYR A 121 -18.21 21.98 -16.56
N GLU A 122 -17.92 21.59 -17.81
CA GLU A 122 -18.22 22.41 -18.99
C GLU A 122 -19.72 22.69 -19.14
N ASN A 123 -20.57 21.68 -18.96
CA ASN A 123 -22.02 21.83 -19.03
C ASN A 123 -22.57 22.69 -17.88
N THR A 124 -21.96 22.64 -16.69
CA THR A 124 -22.38 23.48 -15.56
C THR A 124 -21.91 24.92 -15.71
N ALA A 125 -20.76 25.16 -16.34
CA ALA A 125 -20.23 26.49 -16.61
C ALA A 125 -20.98 27.21 -17.72
N GLN A 126 -21.70 26.51 -18.59
CA GLN A 126 -22.52 27.08 -19.67
C GLN A 126 -23.96 27.41 -19.26
N GLN A 127 -24.38 27.12 -18.02
CA GLN A 127 -25.65 27.61 -17.47
C GLN A 127 -25.41 28.95 -16.75
N PRO A 128 -25.78 30.11 -17.33
CA PRO A 128 -25.67 31.39 -16.64
C PRO A 128 -26.83 31.48 -15.64
N GLY A 129 -26.56 31.18 -14.39
CA GLY A 129 -27.57 31.36 -13.35
C GLY A 129 -27.44 30.60 -12.04
N ALA A 130 -26.32 29.97 -11.71
CA ALA A 130 -26.12 29.44 -10.36
C ALA A 130 -25.07 30.31 -9.64
N SER A 131 -25.55 31.36 -8.93
CA SER A 131 -24.75 32.08 -7.95
C SER A 131 -24.12 31.11 -6.98
N GLN A 132 -22.80 31.11 -6.97
CA GLN A 132 -21.99 30.48 -5.94
C GLN A 132 -22.30 31.15 -4.60
N GLU A 133 -23.10 30.51 -3.78
CA GLU A 133 -23.00 30.69 -2.34
C GLU A 133 -21.78 29.87 -1.86
N SER A 134 -20.66 30.56 -1.85
CA SER A 134 -19.45 30.14 -1.20
C SER A 134 -19.75 30.03 0.30
N LYS A 135 -20.16 28.87 0.76
CA LYS A 135 -20.00 28.52 2.18
C LYS A 135 -18.52 28.31 2.43
N LYS A 136 -17.92 29.32 3.04
CA LYS A 136 -16.68 29.16 3.79
C LYS A 136 -16.99 28.24 4.96
N ASP A 137 -16.62 26.97 4.83
CA ASP A 137 -16.36 26.14 5.99
C ASP A 137 -14.89 26.40 6.40
N ASP A 138 -14.74 27.40 7.28
CA ASP A 138 -13.59 27.56 8.15
C ASP A 138 -13.70 26.47 9.24
N ASP A 139 -13.16 25.31 8.98
CA ASP A 139 -12.77 24.35 10.03
C ASP A 139 -11.62 23.49 9.53
N VAL A 140 -10.51 24.16 9.23
CA VAL A 140 -9.22 23.51 9.19
C VAL A 140 -8.73 23.47 10.64
N VAL A 141 -8.97 22.35 11.32
CA VAL A 141 -8.34 22.07 12.60
C VAL A 141 -6.87 21.75 12.30
N ASP A 142 -6.03 22.76 12.51
CA ASP A 142 -4.59 22.60 12.52
C ASP A 142 -4.24 21.67 13.69
N ALA A 143 -3.92 20.43 13.39
CA ALA A 143 -3.47 19.47 14.37
C ALA A 143 -2.01 19.82 14.71
N ASP A 144 -1.81 20.55 15.80
CA ASP A 144 -0.50 20.81 16.38
C ASP A 144 0.09 19.46 16.84
N TYR A 145 1.09 19.00 16.12
CA TYR A 145 1.82 17.77 16.39
C TYR A 145 3.09 18.11 17.13
N GLU A 146 3.12 17.82 18.41
CA GLU A 146 4.30 17.98 19.26
C GLU A 146 5.14 16.68 19.22
N VAL A 147 6.31 16.75 18.59
CA VAL A 147 7.30 15.67 18.60
C VAL A 147 7.94 15.64 19.98
N VAL A 148 7.64 14.64 20.78
CA VAL A 148 8.35 14.37 22.03
C VAL A 148 9.61 13.58 21.67
N ASP A 149 10.75 14.26 21.63
CA ASP A 149 12.06 13.63 21.62
C ASP A 149 12.31 12.96 22.98
N ASP A 150 12.25 11.64 22.98
CA ASP A 150 12.60 10.80 24.15
C ASP A 150 14.12 10.54 24.13
N ASP A 151 14.91 11.60 24.37
CA ASP A 151 16.32 11.52 24.67
C ASP A 151 16.49 11.69 26.18
N GLU A 152 16.39 10.58 26.92
CA GLU A 152 17.13 10.40 28.17
C GLU A 152 17.07 8.93 28.62
N ASN A 153 18.13 8.19 28.33
CA ASN A 153 18.58 7.22 29.32
C ASN A 153 20.11 7.08 29.34
N LYS A 154 20.64 7.61 30.42
CA LYS A 154 21.97 7.29 30.94
C LYS A 154 22.10 5.81 31.30
#